data_bf3a9a342b2df906532a8c523f19ad86
#
_entry.id   bf3a9a342b2df906532a8c523f19ad86
#
_cell.length_a   1.000
_cell.length_b   1.000
_cell.length_c   1.000
_cell.angle_alpha   90.00
_cell.angle_beta   90.00
_cell.angle_gamma   90.00
#
_symmetry.space_group_name_H-M   'P 1'
#
loop_
_entity.id
_entity.type
_entity.pdbx_description
1 polymer ?
#
loop_
_entity_poly.entity_id
_entity_poly.type
_entity_poly.pdbx_seq_one_letter_code
_entity_poly.pdbx_strand_id
1 'polypeptide(L)'
;YGLVGSEMCIRDRLKPTWLTFSDFTQLSSPHDIAGKKVLVVNIAGFLDFNTKFVADSFEKCGAECRISSINLPELERLRISPTEMRSTNIARVLENDKTLETLIRELAGKVSGFDSVALPAVFGLSSAAPVRKLKEALDIPVWLIPTMPPSVPGIRAQQQLRRSFEALGGVYMLGDTVVKADFKGNRVQAVYSINHGDISFVAENFVLASGSYFSNGLVARPDSVIEPVFGSDVDFTAGRDSWYDKSFFNKQNYMTFGVATDDKLRIKIKGEVQQNLFAAGSVLSGSNTIHEGCGAGVSMLTALFVADNLIKG
;
A
#
# COMPACT_ATOMS: atom_id res chain seq x y z
N TYR A 1 -4.66 15.07 9.30
CA TYR A 1 -5.48 13.91 8.95
C TYR A 1 -5.52 13.77 7.42
N GLY A 2 -5.09 12.66 6.88
CA GLY A 2 -5.24 12.36 5.46
C GLY A 2 -6.48 11.50 5.24
N LEU A 3 -7.19 11.72 4.13
CA LEU A 3 -8.20 10.80 3.64
C LEU A 3 -7.49 9.60 3.00
N VAL A 4 -6.81 8.82 3.80
CA VAL A 4 -6.21 7.55 3.34
C VAL A 4 -7.13 6.44 3.78
N GLY A 5 -7.90 5.91 2.84
CA GLY A 5 -8.49 4.60 3.03
C GLY A 5 -7.37 3.58 2.97
N SER A 6 -6.99 3.03 4.09
CA SER A 6 -6.29 1.76 4.10
C SER A 6 -7.29 0.67 3.69
N GLU A 7 -6.77 -0.50 3.31
CA GLU A 7 -7.56 -1.68 2.96
C GLU A 7 -8.62 -2.09 4.01
N MET A 8 -8.57 -1.48 5.18
CA MET A 8 -9.51 -1.62 6.30
C MET A 8 -10.58 -0.53 6.32
N CYS A 9 -10.91 0.07 5.18
CA CYS A 9 -11.97 1.10 5.05
C CYS A 9 -13.39 0.63 5.33
N ILE A 10 -13.57 -0.52 5.91
CA ILE A 10 -14.81 -0.94 6.53
C ILE A 10 -15.16 -0.07 7.75
N ARG A 11 -14.18 0.69 8.27
CA ARG A 11 -14.35 1.68 9.34
C ARG A 11 -14.10 3.08 8.80
N ASP A 12 -15.12 3.71 8.31
CA ASP A 12 -15.35 5.11 7.93
C ASP A 12 -14.68 6.14 8.81
N ARG A 13 -13.38 6.17 8.93
CA ARG A 13 -12.72 7.14 9.80
C ARG A 13 -11.59 7.81 9.07
N LEU A 14 -11.61 9.14 9.12
CA LEU A 14 -10.42 9.93 8.92
C LEU A 14 -9.34 9.42 9.87
N LYS A 15 -8.17 9.07 9.32
CA LYS A 15 -7.06 8.59 10.13
C LYS A 15 -5.97 9.66 10.22
N PRO A 16 -5.36 9.85 11.39
CA PRO A 16 -4.10 10.57 11.48
C PRO A 16 -3.11 9.93 10.52
N THR A 17 -2.53 10.74 9.64
CA THR A 17 -1.60 10.26 8.61
C THR A 17 -0.38 11.15 8.59
N TRP A 18 0.79 10.54 8.73
CA TRP A 18 2.05 11.23 8.64
C TRP A 18 2.58 11.31 7.21
N LEU A 19 2.36 10.25 6.42
CA LEU A 19 2.81 10.16 5.03
C LEU A 19 1.68 9.63 4.15
N THR A 20 1.42 10.32 3.05
CA THR A 20 0.42 9.92 2.06
C THR A 20 0.86 10.26 0.64
N PHE A 21 0.24 9.65 -0.35
CA PHE A 21 0.45 10.05 -1.75
C PHE A 21 -0.07 11.46 -2.01
N SER A 22 0.63 12.21 -2.86
CA SER A 22 0.23 13.57 -3.28
C SER A 22 -1.12 13.64 -3.99
N ASP A 23 -1.63 12.50 -4.44
CA ASP A 23 -2.97 12.39 -5.02
C ASP A 23 -4.07 12.73 -4.02
N PHE A 24 -3.88 12.29 -2.77
CA PHE A 24 -4.90 12.41 -1.75
C PHE A 24 -4.91 13.79 -1.11
N THR A 25 -6.11 14.25 -0.76
CA THR A 25 -6.29 15.50 -0.04
C THR A 25 -6.02 15.27 1.43
N GLN A 26 -5.21 16.15 2.00
CA GLN A 26 -4.97 16.21 3.45
C GLN A 26 -5.90 17.23 4.06
N LEU A 27 -6.51 16.88 5.18
CA LEU A 27 -7.31 17.76 6.02
C LEU A 27 -6.56 17.98 7.34
N SER A 28 -6.58 19.17 7.87
CA SER A 28 -5.97 19.47 9.17
C SER A 28 -6.81 18.91 10.32
N SER A 29 -8.12 18.83 10.10
CA SER A 29 -9.10 18.32 11.06
C SER A 29 -10.30 17.68 10.35
N PRO A 30 -10.99 16.70 10.95
CA PRO A 30 -12.29 16.24 10.48
C PRO A 30 -13.32 17.35 10.34
N HIS A 31 -13.20 18.43 11.13
CA HIS A 31 -14.10 19.58 11.07
C HIS A 31 -13.93 20.46 9.84
N ASP A 32 -12.82 20.31 9.09
CA ASP A 32 -12.55 21.11 7.88
C ASP A 32 -13.56 20.84 6.76
N ILE A 33 -14.34 19.76 6.87
CA ILE A 33 -15.41 19.42 5.93
C ILE A 33 -16.80 19.79 6.43
N ALA A 34 -16.93 20.22 7.70
CA ALA A 34 -18.22 20.59 8.26
C ALA A 34 -18.82 21.79 7.52
N GLY A 35 -20.11 21.71 7.20
CA GLY A 35 -20.86 22.71 6.45
C GLY A 35 -20.54 22.78 4.95
N LYS A 36 -19.61 21.96 4.44
CA LYS A 36 -19.31 21.91 3.00
C LYS A 36 -20.31 21.06 2.24
N LYS A 37 -20.65 21.49 1.04
CA LYS A 37 -21.42 20.73 0.06
C LYS A 37 -20.48 19.88 -0.79
N VAL A 38 -20.54 18.56 -0.63
CA VAL A 38 -19.65 17.62 -1.30
C VAL A 38 -20.42 16.77 -2.31
N LEU A 39 -19.99 16.80 -3.57
CA LEU A 39 -20.48 15.90 -4.60
C LEU A 39 -19.65 14.63 -4.59
N VAL A 40 -20.24 13.50 -4.19
CA VAL A 40 -19.57 12.18 -4.24
C VAL A 40 -19.94 11.49 -5.55
N VAL A 41 -18.95 11.27 -6.42
CA VAL A 41 -19.19 10.77 -7.77
C VAL A 41 -18.50 9.43 -7.98
N ASN A 42 -19.24 8.43 -8.46
CA ASN A 42 -18.69 7.16 -8.91
C ASN A 42 -18.66 7.08 -10.45
N ILE A 43 -17.84 6.18 -10.95
CA ILE A 43 -17.90 5.72 -12.34
C ILE A 43 -18.93 4.60 -12.42
N ALA A 44 -19.88 4.72 -13.33
CA ALA A 44 -20.97 3.77 -13.46
C ALA A 44 -20.45 2.33 -13.71
N GLY A 45 -20.89 1.40 -12.89
CA GLY A 45 -20.47 -0.01 -12.92
C GLY A 45 -19.23 -0.33 -12.07
N PHE A 46 -18.53 0.66 -11.49
CA PHE A 46 -17.40 0.42 -10.60
C PHE A 46 -17.89 0.16 -9.17
N LEU A 47 -17.74 -1.08 -8.71
CA LEU A 47 -18.28 -1.55 -7.42
C LEU A 47 -17.28 -1.41 -6.26
N ASP A 48 -15.97 -1.28 -6.55
CA ASP A 48 -14.92 -1.18 -5.53
C ASP A 48 -14.83 0.23 -4.89
N PHE A 49 -15.84 1.08 -5.15
CA PHE A 49 -16.01 2.39 -4.53
C PHE A 49 -17.48 2.59 -4.12
N ASN A 50 -17.75 2.49 -2.83
CA ASN A 50 -19.09 2.66 -2.29
C ASN A 50 -19.37 4.13 -1.96
N THR A 51 -20.09 4.82 -2.83
CA THR A 51 -20.40 6.26 -2.68
C THR A 51 -21.25 6.56 -1.45
N LYS A 52 -22.20 5.69 -1.12
CA LYS A 52 -23.04 5.88 0.07
C LYS A 52 -22.20 5.84 1.34
N PHE A 53 -21.27 4.92 1.42
CA PHE A 53 -20.37 4.75 2.55
C PHE A 53 -19.47 5.99 2.74
N VAL A 54 -18.96 6.54 1.65
CA VAL A 54 -18.16 7.78 1.66
C VAL A 54 -19.02 8.98 2.06
N ALA A 55 -20.22 9.11 1.50
CA ALA A 55 -21.15 10.20 1.84
C ALA A 55 -21.56 10.15 3.32
N ASP A 56 -22.00 9.00 3.83
CA ASP A 56 -22.36 8.81 5.23
C ASP A 56 -21.19 9.18 6.18
N SER A 57 -19.95 8.93 5.75
CA SER A 57 -18.74 9.27 6.51
C SER A 57 -18.50 10.78 6.59
N PHE A 58 -18.67 11.48 5.46
CA PHE A 58 -18.55 12.93 5.41
C PHE A 58 -19.71 13.62 6.16
N GLU A 59 -20.92 13.10 6.05
CA GLU A 59 -22.10 13.61 6.78
C GLU A 59 -21.93 13.48 8.30
N LYS A 60 -21.31 12.40 8.78
CA LYS A 60 -20.94 12.26 10.21
C LYS A 60 -19.96 13.34 10.68
N CYS A 61 -19.19 13.92 9.76
CA CYS A 61 -18.29 15.05 10.04
C CYS A 61 -18.96 16.42 9.78
N GLY A 62 -20.26 16.45 9.47
CA GLY A 62 -21.03 17.66 9.29
C GLY A 62 -21.09 18.22 7.86
N ALA A 63 -20.70 17.45 6.84
CA ALA A 63 -20.86 17.85 5.44
C ALA A 63 -22.28 17.59 4.93
N GLU A 64 -22.68 18.28 3.86
CA GLU A 64 -23.86 17.97 3.06
C GLU A 64 -23.42 17.21 1.81
N CYS A 65 -23.83 15.95 1.64
CA CYS A 65 -23.40 15.13 0.54
C CYS A 65 -24.50 14.88 -0.50
N ARG A 66 -24.12 14.94 -1.77
CA ARG A 66 -24.94 14.46 -2.88
C ARG A 66 -24.17 13.38 -3.65
N ILE A 67 -24.85 12.28 -3.95
CA ILE A 67 -24.26 11.17 -4.72
C ILE A 67 -24.65 11.33 -6.19
N SER A 68 -23.68 11.11 -7.08
CA SER A 68 -23.86 11.05 -8.54
C SER A 68 -23.01 9.96 -9.15
N SER A 69 -23.24 9.69 -10.42
CA SER A 69 -22.37 8.81 -11.22
C SER A 69 -22.08 9.42 -12.60
N ILE A 70 -20.96 9.00 -13.17
CA ILE A 70 -20.58 9.33 -14.55
C ILE A 70 -20.58 8.05 -15.36
N ASN A 71 -21.18 8.13 -16.54
CA ASN A 71 -21.16 7.07 -17.53
C ASN A 71 -20.26 7.50 -18.69
N LEU A 72 -19.16 6.78 -18.89
CA LEU A 72 -18.25 7.00 -20.01
C LEU A 72 -18.43 5.89 -21.04
N PRO A 73 -18.73 6.22 -22.32
CA PRO A 73 -18.85 5.22 -23.38
C PRO A 73 -17.60 4.35 -23.53
N GLU A 74 -16.42 4.91 -23.31
CA GLU A 74 -15.13 4.23 -23.41
C GLU A 74 -14.95 3.13 -22.37
N LEU A 75 -15.71 3.16 -21.27
CA LEU A 75 -15.73 2.14 -20.23
C LEU A 75 -16.79 1.06 -20.44
N GLU A 76 -17.65 1.21 -21.46
CA GLU A 76 -18.75 0.26 -21.73
C GLU A 76 -18.23 -1.15 -21.94
N ARG A 77 -17.10 -1.30 -22.62
CA ARG A 77 -16.45 -2.60 -22.83
C ARG A 77 -16.06 -3.29 -21.54
N LEU A 78 -15.61 -2.55 -20.53
CA LEU A 78 -15.28 -3.09 -19.21
C LEU A 78 -16.57 -3.48 -18.43
N ARG A 79 -17.66 -2.77 -18.66
CA ARG A 79 -18.96 -3.04 -17.98
C ARG A 79 -19.62 -4.32 -18.44
N ILE A 80 -19.39 -4.75 -19.68
CA ILE A 80 -19.91 -6.04 -20.21
C ILE A 80 -19.37 -7.21 -19.39
N SER A 81 -18.14 -7.10 -18.88
CA SER A 81 -17.53 -8.08 -17.98
C SER A 81 -17.28 -7.44 -16.61
N PRO A 82 -18.15 -7.65 -15.61
CA PRO A 82 -18.01 -6.99 -14.29
C PRO A 82 -16.65 -7.20 -13.62
N THR A 83 -15.97 -8.31 -13.89
CA THR A 83 -14.64 -8.61 -13.39
C THR A 83 -13.56 -7.70 -13.98
N GLU A 84 -13.82 -7.07 -15.12
CA GLU A 84 -12.93 -6.12 -15.77
C GLU A 84 -13.06 -4.68 -15.24
N MET A 85 -14.16 -4.35 -14.55
CA MET A 85 -14.38 -3.05 -13.92
C MET A 85 -13.55 -2.87 -12.65
N ARG A 86 -12.23 -3.05 -12.79
CA ARG A 86 -11.26 -2.87 -11.71
C ARG A 86 -10.58 -1.50 -11.82
N SER A 87 -10.14 -0.98 -10.68
CA SER A 87 -9.45 0.33 -10.59
C SER A 87 -8.32 0.51 -11.62
N THR A 88 -7.51 -0.54 -11.82
CA THR A 88 -6.39 -0.53 -12.79
C THR A 88 -6.83 -0.48 -14.25
N ASN A 89 -7.91 -1.18 -14.61
CA ASN A 89 -8.42 -1.17 -15.99
C ASN A 89 -9.09 0.16 -16.31
N ILE A 90 -9.85 0.71 -15.36
CA ILE A 90 -10.41 2.06 -15.46
C ILE A 90 -9.28 3.08 -15.62
N ALA A 91 -8.24 2.99 -14.78
CA ALA A 91 -7.11 3.90 -14.86
C ALA A 91 -6.40 3.85 -16.22
N ARG A 92 -6.25 2.66 -16.84
CA ARG A 92 -5.68 2.54 -18.21
C ARG A 92 -6.53 3.25 -19.25
N VAL A 93 -7.84 3.13 -19.18
CA VAL A 93 -8.75 3.81 -20.10
C VAL A 93 -8.67 5.33 -19.92
N LEU A 94 -8.57 5.80 -18.67
CA LEU A 94 -8.45 7.20 -18.32
C LEU A 94 -7.04 7.80 -18.55
N GLU A 95 -6.05 7.01 -18.97
CA GLU A 95 -4.77 7.51 -19.48
C GLU A 95 -4.90 8.07 -20.90
N ASN A 96 -5.98 7.74 -21.62
CA ASN A 96 -6.28 8.37 -22.88
C ASN A 96 -6.80 9.79 -22.64
N ASP A 97 -6.12 10.78 -23.22
CA ASP A 97 -6.44 12.20 -23.02
C ASP A 97 -7.88 12.55 -23.41
N LYS A 98 -8.39 12.01 -24.51
CA LYS A 98 -9.77 12.28 -24.97
C LYS A 98 -10.81 11.74 -23.98
N THR A 99 -10.57 10.55 -23.43
CA THR A 99 -11.46 9.96 -22.43
C THR A 99 -11.43 10.76 -21.12
N LEU A 100 -10.24 11.17 -20.69
CA LEU A 100 -10.08 12.03 -19.52
C LEU A 100 -10.76 13.39 -19.72
N GLU A 101 -10.64 14.01 -20.88
CA GLU A 101 -11.33 15.26 -21.22
C GLU A 101 -12.86 15.11 -21.23
N THR A 102 -13.36 13.97 -21.70
CA THR A 102 -14.79 13.66 -21.65
C THR A 102 -15.27 13.56 -20.20
N LEU A 103 -14.52 12.84 -19.34
CA LEU A 103 -14.83 12.76 -17.90
C LEU A 103 -14.81 14.14 -17.25
N ILE A 104 -13.81 14.96 -17.50
CA ILE A 104 -13.69 16.32 -16.96
C ILE A 104 -14.90 17.18 -17.36
N ARG A 105 -15.31 17.11 -18.61
CA ARG A 105 -16.48 17.85 -19.12
C ARG A 105 -17.78 17.43 -18.44
N GLU A 106 -17.98 16.12 -18.25
CA GLU A 106 -19.13 15.57 -17.53
C GLU A 106 -19.13 15.99 -16.05
N LEU A 107 -17.96 16.05 -15.43
CA LEU A 107 -17.81 16.54 -14.06
C LEU A 107 -18.11 18.02 -13.97
N ALA A 108 -17.55 18.84 -14.86
CA ALA A 108 -17.76 20.28 -14.87
C ALA A 108 -19.25 20.64 -14.94
N GLY A 109 -20.05 19.86 -15.68
CA GLY A 109 -21.49 20.01 -15.73
C GLY A 109 -22.25 19.65 -14.45
N LYS A 110 -21.60 18.98 -13.50
CA LYS A 110 -22.24 18.47 -12.24
C LYS A 110 -21.80 19.21 -10.99
N VAL A 111 -20.66 19.87 -10.99
CA VAL A 111 -20.03 20.45 -9.79
C VAL A 111 -20.59 21.81 -9.37
N SER A 112 -21.48 22.41 -10.17
CA SER A 112 -22.08 23.71 -9.84
C SER A 112 -22.86 23.63 -8.52
N GLY A 113 -22.56 24.55 -7.61
CA GLY A 113 -23.20 24.63 -6.28
C GLY A 113 -22.61 23.70 -5.22
N PHE A 114 -21.48 23.04 -5.53
CA PHE A 114 -20.70 22.26 -4.56
C PHE A 114 -19.38 22.93 -4.21
N ASP A 115 -18.90 22.72 -3.00
CA ASP A 115 -17.61 23.23 -2.50
C ASP A 115 -16.44 22.29 -2.87
N SER A 116 -16.75 21.03 -3.17
CA SER A 116 -15.75 20.02 -3.56
C SER A 116 -16.40 18.82 -4.22
N VAL A 117 -15.60 18.06 -4.97
CA VAL A 117 -16.01 16.77 -5.56
C VAL A 117 -15.10 15.64 -5.06
N ALA A 118 -15.70 14.56 -4.60
CA ALA A 118 -15.02 13.34 -4.16
C ALA A 118 -15.15 12.25 -5.24
N LEU A 119 -14.03 11.68 -5.66
CA LEU A 119 -13.92 10.70 -6.74
C LEU A 119 -13.10 9.48 -6.28
N PRO A 120 -13.31 8.30 -6.86
CA PRO A 120 -12.41 7.16 -6.63
C PRO A 120 -11.00 7.45 -7.18
N ALA A 121 -9.96 7.01 -6.47
CA ALA A 121 -8.57 7.19 -6.86
C ALA A 121 -8.15 6.22 -7.97
N VAL A 122 -8.77 6.34 -9.14
CA VAL A 122 -8.57 5.49 -10.33
C VAL A 122 -7.89 6.24 -11.49
N PHE A 123 -7.04 7.20 -11.18
CA PHE A 123 -6.37 8.06 -12.16
C PHE A 123 -4.87 7.89 -12.12
N GLY A 124 -4.25 7.93 -13.32
CA GLY A 124 -2.80 7.99 -13.45
C GLY A 124 -2.07 6.73 -12.97
N LEU A 125 -2.22 5.64 -13.70
CA LEU A 125 -1.53 4.38 -13.42
C LEU A 125 -0.02 4.48 -13.71
N SER A 126 0.35 5.12 -14.83
CA SER A 126 1.75 5.27 -15.26
C SER A 126 2.41 6.54 -14.73
N SER A 127 1.64 7.61 -14.56
CA SER A 127 2.13 8.90 -14.08
C SER A 127 1.03 9.69 -13.34
N ALA A 128 1.42 10.73 -12.60
CA ALA A 128 0.46 11.62 -11.93
C ALA A 128 -0.17 12.69 -12.88
N ALA A 129 0.18 12.70 -14.17
CA ALA A 129 -0.32 13.71 -15.10
C ALA A 129 -1.87 13.74 -15.21
N PRO A 130 -2.58 12.61 -15.33
CA PRO A 130 -4.04 12.62 -15.33
C PRO A 130 -4.66 13.23 -14.08
N VAL A 131 -4.05 12.99 -12.89
CA VAL A 131 -4.52 13.56 -11.62
C VAL A 131 -4.35 15.09 -11.61
N ARG A 132 -3.20 15.60 -12.09
CA ARG A 132 -2.95 17.03 -12.18
C ARG A 132 -3.93 17.68 -13.15
N LYS A 133 -4.07 17.13 -14.37
CA LYS A 133 -5.00 17.63 -15.40
C LYS A 133 -6.44 17.71 -14.87
N LEU A 134 -6.88 16.68 -14.13
CA LEU A 134 -8.20 16.65 -13.50
C LEU A 134 -8.36 17.76 -12.44
N LYS A 135 -7.36 17.93 -11.55
CA LYS A 135 -7.40 18.95 -10.49
C LYS A 135 -7.31 20.37 -11.00
N GLU A 136 -6.56 20.59 -12.09
CA GLU A 136 -6.39 21.90 -12.72
C GLU A 136 -7.60 22.33 -13.57
N ALA A 137 -8.36 21.35 -14.07
CA ALA A 137 -9.47 21.62 -14.98
C ALA A 137 -10.80 21.93 -14.27
N LEU A 138 -10.89 21.72 -12.98
CA LEU A 138 -12.11 21.99 -12.19
C LEU A 138 -11.86 23.15 -11.22
N ASP A 139 -12.81 24.09 -11.19
CA ASP A 139 -12.73 25.29 -10.32
C ASP A 139 -12.96 25.00 -8.83
N ILE A 140 -13.18 23.74 -8.47
CA ILE A 140 -13.39 23.30 -7.09
C ILE A 140 -12.39 22.19 -6.72
N PRO A 141 -12.05 22.05 -5.41
CA PRO A 141 -11.19 20.99 -4.93
C PRO A 141 -11.67 19.59 -5.32
N VAL A 142 -10.75 18.79 -5.89
CA VAL A 142 -10.98 17.37 -6.22
C VAL A 142 -10.35 16.51 -5.13
N TRP A 143 -11.17 15.74 -4.45
CA TRP A 143 -10.76 14.78 -3.41
C TRP A 143 -10.73 13.38 -3.99
N LEU A 144 -9.56 12.82 -4.13
CA LEU A 144 -9.42 11.43 -4.52
C LEU A 144 -9.49 10.54 -3.29
N ILE A 145 -10.43 9.61 -3.32
CA ILE A 145 -10.70 8.68 -2.23
C ILE A 145 -10.14 7.30 -2.60
N PRO A 146 -9.39 6.65 -1.73
CA PRO A 146 -8.93 5.28 -1.94
C PRO A 146 -10.09 4.33 -2.24
N THR A 147 -9.81 3.36 -3.09
CA THR A 147 -10.75 2.29 -3.46
C THR A 147 -10.32 0.97 -2.84
N MET A 148 -11.15 -0.05 -2.96
CA MET A 148 -10.72 -1.42 -2.68
C MET A 148 -9.51 -1.79 -3.56
N PRO A 149 -8.64 -2.71 -3.11
CA PRO A 149 -7.48 -3.15 -3.90
C PRO A 149 -7.88 -3.66 -5.29
N PRO A 150 -7.00 -3.44 -6.29
CA PRO A 150 -5.66 -2.88 -6.23
C PRO A 150 -5.63 -1.34 -6.22
N SER A 151 -4.67 -0.76 -5.49
CA SER A 151 -4.47 0.70 -5.39
C SER A 151 -3.73 1.25 -6.61
N VAL A 152 -4.35 2.12 -7.40
CA VAL A 152 -3.72 2.76 -8.55
C VAL A 152 -2.50 3.63 -8.15
N PRO A 153 -2.59 4.52 -7.14
CA PRO A 153 -1.42 5.26 -6.68
C PRO A 153 -0.31 4.35 -6.13
N GLY A 154 -0.66 3.25 -5.46
CA GLY A 154 0.30 2.26 -4.96
C GLY A 154 1.06 1.55 -6.07
N ILE A 155 0.36 1.10 -7.12
CA ILE A 155 0.99 0.48 -8.30
C ILE A 155 1.91 1.47 -9.00
N ARG A 156 1.47 2.73 -9.19
CA ARG A 156 2.31 3.77 -9.77
C ARG A 156 3.59 4.00 -8.96
N ALA A 157 3.48 4.10 -7.65
CA ALA A 157 4.65 4.27 -6.78
C ALA A 157 5.63 3.10 -6.89
N GLN A 158 5.12 1.86 -6.87
CA GLN A 158 5.95 0.67 -7.06
C GLN A 158 6.67 0.68 -8.42
N GLN A 159 5.97 1.03 -9.49
CA GLN A 159 6.58 1.11 -10.82
C GLN A 159 7.64 2.21 -10.91
N GLN A 160 7.40 3.37 -10.29
CA GLN A 160 8.36 4.47 -10.27
C GLN A 160 9.60 4.12 -9.45
N LEU A 161 9.44 3.52 -8.27
CA LEU A 161 10.55 3.04 -7.45
C LEU A 161 11.39 2.00 -8.19
N ARG A 162 10.75 1.05 -8.86
CA ARG A 162 11.44 0.06 -9.68
C ARG A 162 12.24 0.71 -10.81
N ARG A 163 11.63 1.62 -11.58
CA ARG A 163 12.33 2.34 -12.65
C ARG A 163 13.54 3.13 -12.13
N SER A 164 13.39 3.79 -10.97
CA SER A 164 14.50 4.51 -10.33
C SER A 164 15.61 3.57 -9.90
N PHE A 165 15.27 2.41 -9.32
CA PHE A 165 16.22 1.39 -8.93
C PHE A 165 17.01 0.85 -10.14
N GLU A 166 16.30 0.49 -11.22
CA GLU A 166 16.93 0.01 -12.47
C GLU A 166 17.78 1.09 -13.14
N ALA A 167 17.34 2.35 -13.12
CA ALA A 167 18.11 3.48 -13.65
C ALA A 167 19.41 3.76 -12.88
N LEU A 168 19.45 3.41 -11.60
CA LEU A 168 20.65 3.46 -10.76
C LEU A 168 21.56 2.22 -10.91
N GLY A 169 21.24 1.31 -11.84
CA GLY A 169 22.02 0.10 -12.11
C GLY A 169 21.60 -1.12 -11.27
N GLY A 170 20.52 -1.03 -10.50
CA GLY A 170 19.98 -2.16 -9.75
C GLY A 170 19.38 -3.22 -10.67
N VAL A 171 19.54 -4.49 -10.30
CA VAL A 171 18.94 -5.64 -11.03
C VAL A 171 17.69 -6.09 -10.28
N TYR A 172 16.53 -6.00 -10.93
CA TYR A 172 15.25 -6.42 -10.38
C TYR A 172 14.81 -7.76 -10.98
N MET A 173 14.85 -8.83 -10.17
CA MET A 173 14.54 -10.20 -10.60
C MET A 173 13.09 -10.53 -10.24
N LEU A 174 12.18 -10.23 -11.16
CA LEU A 174 10.75 -10.50 -10.97
C LEU A 174 10.42 -11.98 -11.16
N GLY A 175 9.59 -12.52 -10.27
CA GLY A 175 9.11 -13.91 -10.36
C GLY A 175 10.12 -14.95 -9.89
N ASP A 176 11.16 -14.53 -9.17
CA ASP A 176 12.10 -15.42 -8.53
C ASP A 176 11.93 -15.42 -7.00
N THR A 177 12.35 -16.49 -6.35
CA THR A 177 12.23 -16.65 -4.90
C THR A 177 13.53 -17.17 -4.33
N VAL A 178 14.09 -16.44 -3.36
CA VAL A 178 15.24 -16.91 -2.57
C VAL A 178 14.78 -18.02 -1.61
N VAL A 179 15.46 -19.14 -1.62
CA VAL A 179 15.05 -20.35 -0.90
C VAL A 179 16.08 -20.89 0.08
N LYS A 180 17.34 -20.47 -0.07
CA LYS A 180 18.45 -20.98 0.73
C LYS A 180 19.52 -19.91 0.90
N ALA A 181 20.23 -19.96 2.04
CA ALA A 181 21.43 -19.19 2.31
C ALA A 181 22.55 -20.08 2.85
N ASP A 182 23.79 -19.77 2.50
CA ASP A 182 24.97 -20.36 3.08
C ASP A 182 25.63 -19.38 4.04
N PHE A 183 26.14 -19.93 5.16
CA PHE A 183 26.73 -19.16 6.26
C PHE A 183 28.17 -19.59 6.54
N LYS A 184 28.96 -18.64 7.02
CA LYS A 184 30.26 -18.88 7.65
C LYS A 184 30.27 -18.13 8.99
N GLY A 185 30.12 -18.88 10.10
CA GLY A 185 29.89 -18.27 11.40
C GLY A 185 28.60 -17.45 11.40
N ASN A 186 28.68 -16.22 11.88
CA ASN A 186 27.56 -15.27 11.92
C ASN A 186 27.50 -14.33 10.71
N ARG A 187 27.95 -14.81 9.53
CA ARG A 187 27.95 -14.05 8.28
C ARG A 187 27.35 -14.86 7.14
N VAL A 188 26.40 -14.29 6.41
CA VAL A 188 25.87 -14.84 5.16
C VAL A 188 26.95 -14.73 4.08
N GLN A 189 27.20 -15.84 3.37
CA GLN A 189 28.14 -15.90 2.27
C GLN A 189 27.45 -15.78 0.92
N ALA A 190 26.31 -16.46 0.78
CA ALA A 190 25.57 -16.49 -0.48
C ALA A 190 24.09 -16.82 -0.23
N VAL A 191 23.25 -16.46 -1.19
CA VAL A 191 21.86 -16.88 -1.28
C VAL A 191 21.59 -17.56 -2.61
N TYR A 192 20.55 -18.38 -2.67
CA TYR A 192 20.15 -19.16 -3.85
C TYR A 192 18.66 -18.95 -4.12
N SER A 193 18.31 -18.92 -5.40
CA SER A 193 16.93 -18.75 -5.82
C SER A 193 16.42 -19.94 -6.64
N ILE A 194 15.10 -20.10 -6.71
CA ILE A 194 14.46 -21.23 -7.40
C ILE A 194 14.86 -21.25 -8.88
N ASN A 195 14.83 -20.10 -9.55
CA ASN A 195 15.04 -20.02 -11.00
C ASN A 195 16.50 -20.18 -11.41
N HIS A 196 17.44 -20.07 -10.47
CA HIS A 196 18.88 -20.12 -10.73
C HIS A 196 19.55 -21.39 -10.18
N GLY A 197 18.81 -22.25 -9.48
CA GLY A 197 19.32 -23.52 -8.97
C GLY A 197 20.55 -23.35 -8.07
N ASP A 198 21.67 -23.95 -8.48
CA ASP A 198 22.93 -23.93 -7.73
C ASP A 198 23.79 -22.67 -7.96
N ILE A 199 23.32 -21.72 -8.77
CA ILE A 199 24.03 -20.44 -8.96
C ILE A 199 23.87 -19.59 -7.72
N SER A 200 24.99 -19.29 -7.06
CA SER A 200 25.00 -18.47 -5.85
C SER A 200 25.04 -16.98 -6.15
N PHE A 201 24.26 -16.22 -5.41
CA PHE A 201 24.33 -14.76 -5.36
C PHE A 201 25.15 -14.34 -4.14
N VAL A 202 26.28 -13.71 -4.39
CA VAL A 202 27.22 -13.26 -3.36
C VAL A 202 27.14 -11.74 -3.22
N ALA A 203 27.14 -11.25 -1.99
CA ALA A 203 27.14 -9.82 -1.68
C ALA A 203 27.87 -9.56 -0.37
N GLU A 204 28.27 -8.31 -0.15
CA GLU A 204 28.83 -7.88 1.15
C GLU A 204 27.76 -7.85 2.22
N ASN A 205 26.55 -7.39 1.88
CA ASN A 205 25.41 -7.27 2.77
C ASN A 205 24.14 -7.81 2.14
N PHE A 206 23.24 -8.33 2.97
CA PHE A 206 21.94 -8.88 2.59
C PHE A 206 20.84 -8.17 3.39
N VAL A 207 19.72 -7.87 2.74
CA VAL A 207 18.55 -7.26 3.40
C VAL A 207 17.33 -8.13 3.16
N LEU A 208 16.77 -8.68 4.23
CA LEU A 208 15.51 -9.40 4.20
C LEU A 208 14.35 -8.41 4.22
N ALA A 209 13.67 -8.29 3.09
CA ALA A 209 12.49 -7.43 2.91
C ALA A 209 11.29 -8.23 2.37
N SER A 210 11.20 -9.50 2.77
CA SER A 210 10.24 -10.49 2.27
C SER A 210 8.79 -10.24 2.72
N GLY A 211 8.58 -9.29 3.62
CA GLY A 211 7.28 -8.97 4.17
C GLY A 211 6.80 -9.97 5.23
N SER A 212 5.50 -9.94 5.54
CA SER A 212 4.88 -10.77 6.58
C SER A 212 4.31 -12.08 5.99
N TYR A 213 3.31 -12.65 6.68
CA TYR A 213 2.60 -13.86 6.23
C TYR A 213 1.99 -13.75 4.83
N PHE A 214 1.50 -12.56 4.46
CA PHE A 214 0.82 -12.33 3.17
C PHE A 214 1.74 -12.43 1.95
N SER A 215 3.04 -12.30 2.17
CA SER A 215 4.07 -12.42 1.12
C SER A 215 5.03 -13.59 1.36
N ASN A 216 4.66 -14.52 2.25
CA ASN A 216 5.45 -15.68 2.64
C ASN A 216 6.82 -15.34 3.29
N GLY A 217 6.99 -14.13 3.80
CA GLY A 217 8.17 -13.75 4.57
C GLY A 217 8.20 -14.41 5.95
N LEU A 218 7.03 -14.74 6.47
CA LEU A 218 6.82 -15.53 7.68
C LEU A 218 5.87 -16.70 7.38
N VAL A 219 6.14 -17.85 7.99
CA VAL A 219 5.30 -19.05 7.86
C VAL A 219 4.83 -19.50 9.24
N ALA A 220 3.51 -19.53 9.43
CA ALA A 220 2.90 -20.05 10.66
C ALA A 220 2.83 -21.57 10.59
N ARG A 221 3.31 -22.21 11.66
CA ARG A 221 3.17 -23.66 11.96
C ARG A 221 2.21 -23.85 13.13
N PRO A 222 1.82 -25.07 13.50
CA PRO A 222 0.92 -25.28 14.61
C PRO A 222 1.36 -24.58 15.90
N ASP A 223 2.64 -24.66 16.26
CA ASP A 223 3.18 -24.18 17.55
C ASP A 223 4.31 -23.14 17.40
N SER A 224 4.62 -22.70 16.18
CA SER A 224 5.73 -21.79 15.92
C SER A 224 5.51 -20.93 14.70
N VAL A 225 6.27 -19.85 14.61
CA VAL A 225 6.39 -19.01 13.42
C VAL A 225 7.84 -19.04 12.97
N ILE A 226 8.09 -19.22 11.70
CA ILE A 226 9.43 -19.28 11.13
C ILE A 226 9.64 -18.28 10.01
N GLU A 227 10.86 -17.85 9.84
CA GLU A 227 11.35 -17.19 8.63
C GLU A 227 12.02 -18.28 7.76
N PRO A 228 11.55 -18.50 6.52
CA PRO A 228 11.88 -19.72 5.79
C PRO A 228 13.22 -19.72 5.06
N VAL A 229 13.89 -18.55 4.87
CA VAL A 229 15.10 -18.43 4.03
C VAL A 229 16.37 -18.57 4.86
N PHE A 230 16.50 -17.78 5.93
CA PHE A 230 17.70 -17.72 6.76
C PHE A 230 17.57 -18.51 8.06
N GLY A 231 16.35 -18.91 8.42
CA GLY A 231 16.09 -19.54 9.72
C GLY A 231 16.27 -18.56 10.88
N SER A 232 15.91 -17.31 10.65
CA SER A 232 16.01 -16.23 11.62
C SER A 232 15.16 -16.49 12.87
N ASP A 233 15.61 -15.98 14.01
CA ASP A 233 14.77 -15.94 15.20
C ASP A 233 13.55 -15.07 14.94
N VAL A 234 12.38 -15.55 15.38
CA VAL A 234 11.12 -14.85 15.21
C VAL A 234 10.54 -14.53 16.58
N ASP A 235 10.23 -13.28 16.82
CA ASP A 235 9.50 -12.85 18.00
C ASP A 235 8.02 -13.21 17.81
N PHE A 236 7.52 -14.16 18.59
CA PHE A 236 6.12 -14.57 18.63
C PHE A 236 5.71 -15.01 20.03
N THR A 237 4.41 -14.96 20.30
CA THR A 237 3.88 -15.40 21.61
C THR A 237 3.67 -16.91 21.59
N ALA A 238 4.09 -17.60 22.64
CA ALA A 238 3.80 -19.02 22.82
C ALA A 238 2.30 -19.27 23.04
N GLY A 239 1.81 -20.40 22.54
CA GLY A 239 0.41 -20.79 22.65
C GLY A 239 -0.48 -20.21 21.54
N ARG A 240 -0.92 -21.08 20.64
CA ARG A 240 -1.71 -20.74 19.45
C ARG A 240 -2.94 -19.89 19.75
N ASP A 241 -3.63 -20.15 20.85
CA ASP A 241 -4.85 -19.45 21.25
C ASP A 241 -4.61 -17.97 21.58
N SER A 242 -3.37 -17.58 21.90
CA SER A 242 -2.99 -16.19 22.16
C SER A 242 -2.69 -15.38 20.89
N TRP A 243 -2.63 -16.01 19.73
CA TRP A 243 -2.26 -15.35 18.47
C TRP A 243 -3.36 -14.50 17.89
N TYR A 244 -4.62 -14.82 18.15
CA TYR A 244 -5.76 -14.14 17.58
C TYR A 244 -6.80 -13.76 18.64
N ASP A 245 -7.57 -12.73 18.33
CA ASP A 245 -8.79 -12.38 19.05
C ASP A 245 -10.01 -12.90 18.30
N LYS A 246 -11.04 -13.34 19.04
CA LYS A 246 -12.29 -13.89 18.45
C LYS A 246 -13.05 -12.84 17.64
N SER A 247 -12.93 -11.56 17.99
CA SER A 247 -13.47 -10.47 17.20
C SER A 247 -12.49 -10.09 16.11
N PHE A 248 -12.87 -10.28 14.85
CA PHE A 248 -12.04 -10.01 13.68
C PHE A 248 -11.47 -8.57 13.65
N PHE A 249 -12.24 -7.60 14.11
CA PHE A 249 -11.86 -6.19 14.09
C PHE A 249 -10.99 -5.75 15.28
N ASN A 250 -10.79 -6.62 16.26
CA ASN A 250 -9.88 -6.35 17.36
C ASN A 250 -8.42 -6.47 16.90
N LYS A 251 -7.51 -5.94 17.72
CA LYS A 251 -6.06 -6.09 17.48
C LYS A 251 -5.71 -7.58 17.51
N GLN A 252 -5.18 -8.07 16.40
CA GLN A 252 -4.75 -9.46 16.23
C GLN A 252 -3.27 -9.57 16.60
N ASN A 253 -2.94 -10.36 17.60
CA ASN A 253 -1.58 -10.44 18.13
C ASN A 253 -0.56 -10.96 17.10
N TYR A 254 -0.94 -11.96 16.30
CA TYR A 254 -0.06 -12.54 15.28
C TYR A 254 0.43 -11.51 14.25
N MET A 255 -0.26 -10.40 14.08
CA MET A 255 0.12 -9.32 13.16
C MET A 255 1.37 -8.55 13.62
N THR A 256 1.78 -8.70 14.88
CA THR A 256 3.00 -8.07 15.42
C THR A 256 4.20 -9.01 15.41
N PHE A 257 4.03 -10.27 15.02
CA PHE A 257 5.11 -11.22 14.94
C PHE A 257 6.05 -10.93 13.78
N GLY A 258 7.33 -11.12 13.97
CA GLY A 258 8.34 -10.82 12.95
C GLY A 258 9.72 -11.29 13.37
N VAL A 259 10.69 -11.07 12.50
CA VAL A 259 12.08 -11.45 12.80
C VAL A 259 12.66 -10.59 13.92
N ALA A 260 13.42 -11.24 14.80
CA ALA A 260 14.14 -10.60 15.88
C ALA A 260 15.40 -9.89 15.36
N THR A 261 15.58 -8.64 15.77
CA THR A 261 16.73 -7.82 15.34
C THR A 261 17.40 -7.13 16.54
N ASP A 262 18.55 -6.55 16.29
CA ASP A 262 19.15 -5.54 17.18
C ASP A 262 18.72 -4.12 16.80
N ASP A 263 19.26 -3.12 17.48
CA ASP A 263 18.96 -1.67 17.27
C ASP A 263 19.40 -1.14 15.92
N LYS A 264 20.26 -1.87 15.18
CA LYS A 264 20.67 -1.57 13.81
C LYS A 264 19.87 -2.33 12.75
N LEU A 265 18.81 -3.03 13.15
CA LEU A 265 18.00 -3.93 12.34
C LEU A 265 18.80 -5.10 11.74
N ARG A 266 19.88 -5.53 12.39
CA ARG A 266 20.59 -6.76 12.06
C ARG A 266 19.83 -7.96 12.64
N ILE A 267 19.63 -8.98 11.81
CA ILE A 267 18.87 -10.18 12.16
C ILE A 267 19.62 -11.02 13.19
N LYS A 268 18.87 -11.62 14.11
CA LYS A 268 19.37 -12.63 15.04
C LYS A 268 19.05 -14.04 14.54
N ILE A 269 20.01 -14.95 14.71
CA ILE A 269 19.86 -16.39 14.46
C ILE A 269 20.43 -17.13 15.65
N LYS A 270 19.60 -17.93 16.35
CA LYS A 270 19.95 -18.62 17.59
C LYS A 270 20.50 -17.68 18.67
N GLY A 271 19.92 -16.49 18.77
CA GLY A 271 20.33 -15.44 19.70
C GLY A 271 21.54 -14.61 19.25
N GLU A 272 22.24 -15.00 18.21
CA GLU A 272 23.44 -14.31 17.72
C GLU A 272 23.10 -13.29 16.60
N VAL A 273 23.60 -12.07 16.73
CA VAL A 273 23.44 -11.01 15.73
C VAL A 273 24.30 -11.33 14.51
N GLN A 274 23.70 -11.35 13.33
CA GLN A 274 24.39 -11.55 12.07
C GLN A 274 25.12 -10.28 11.64
N GLN A 275 26.34 -10.40 11.11
CA GLN A 275 27.19 -9.24 10.78
C GLN A 275 26.70 -8.47 9.56
N ASN A 276 26.15 -9.16 8.55
CA ASN A 276 25.82 -8.61 7.24
C ASN A 276 24.40 -8.96 6.76
N LEU A 277 23.51 -9.33 7.68
CA LEU A 277 22.12 -9.63 7.36
C LEU A 277 21.20 -8.69 8.15
N PHE A 278 20.43 -7.92 7.43
CA PHE A 278 19.51 -6.89 7.94
C PHE A 278 18.07 -7.23 7.59
N ALA A 279 17.13 -6.63 8.30
CA ALA A 279 15.70 -6.73 7.97
C ALA A 279 15.07 -5.36 7.77
N ALA A 280 14.09 -5.26 6.85
CA ALA A 280 13.33 -4.05 6.61
C ALA A 280 11.87 -4.35 6.28
N GLY A 281 10.97 -3.44 6.63
CA GLY A 281 9.55 -3.53 6.32
C GLY A 281 8.76 -4.46 7.25
N SER A 282 7.67 -5.01 6.74
CA SER A 282 6.69 -5.77 7.54
C SER A 282 7.13 -7.17 7.95
N VAL A 283 8.36 -7.58 7.65
CA VAL A 283 8.98 -8.79 8.22
C VAL A 283 9.46 -8.56 9.65
N LEU A 284 9.67 -7.31 10.06
CA LEU A 284 10.13 -6.92 11.39
C LEU A 284 9.04 -7.14 12.43
N SER A 285 9.44 -7.55 13.63
CA SER A 285 8.54 -7.68 14.79
C SER A 285 8.09 -6.32 15.35
N GLY A 286 7.03 -6.33 16.15
CA GLY A 286 6.63 -5.21 17.01
C GLY A 286 5.67 -4.20 16.38
N SER A 287 5.33 -4.28 15.08
CA SER A 287 4.39 -3.37 14.42
C SER A 287 3.19 -4.10 13.82
N ASN A 288 1.98 -3.60 14.04
CA ASN A 288 0.77 -4.08 13.36
C ASN A 288 0.43 -3.15 12.19
N THR A 289 1.16 -3.29 11.11
CA THR A 289 1.09 -2.39 9.96
C THR A 289 -0.28 -2.33 9.28
N ILE A 290 -1.08 -3.38 9.40
CA ILE A 290 -2.45 -3.43 8.84
C ILE A 290 -3.42 -2.66 9.75
N HIS A 291 -3.43 -2.96 11.04
CA HIS A 291 -4.32 -2.29 11.99
C HIS A 291 -4.02 -0.79 12.11
N GLU A 292 -2.75 -0.44 12.06
CA GLU A 292 -2.26 0.94 12.17
C GLU A 292 -2.31 1.70 10.83
N GLY A 293 -2.42 0.98 9.71
CA GLY A 293 -2.41 1.56 8.37
C GLY A 293 -1.09 2.22 8.00
N CYS A 294 0.03 1.76 8.54
CA CYS A 294 1.34 2.39 8.44
C CYS A 294 2.37 1.60 7.61
N GLY A 295 1.96 0.54 6.91
CA GLY A 295 2.88 -0.40 6.25
C GLY A 295 3.87 0.26 5.28
N ALA A 296 3.42 1.20 4.46
CA ALA A 296 4.30 1.94 3.56
C ALA A 296 5.33 2.79 4.33
N GLY A 297 4.90 3.46 5.41
CA GLY A 297 5.79 4.24 6.28
C GLY A 297 6.86 3.39 6.94
N VAL A 298 6.46 2.26 7.53
CA VAL A 298 7.40 1.29 8.14
C VAL A 298 8.40 0.78 7.10
N SER A 299 7.94 0.40 5.90
CA SER A 299 8.83 -0.09 4.84
C SER A 299 9.83 0.97 4.40
N MET A 300 9.41 2.22 4.20
CA MET A 300 10.31 3.31 3.78
C MET A 300 11.32 3.66 4.86
N LEU A 301 10.87 3.87 6.10
CA LEU A 301 11.74 4.29 7.20
C LEU A 301 12.77 3.25 7.57
N THR A 302 12.36 1.97 7.65
CA THR A 302 13.29 0.90 7.97
C THR A 302 14.27 0.63 6.84
N ALA A 303 13.85 0.77 5.57
CA ALA A 303 14.76 0.70 4.43
C ALA A 303 15.80 1.83 4.43
N LEU A 304 15.38 3.08 4.69
CA LEU A 304 16.28 4.22 4.82
C LEU A 304 17.25 4.04 5.99
N PHE A 305 16.76 3.55 7.13
CA PHE A 305 17.58 3.32 8.31
C PHE A 305 18.67 2.24 8.05
N VAL A 306 18.28 1.13 7.40
CA VAL A 306 19.25 0.09 6.99
C VAL A 306 20.25 0.64 6.00
N ALA A 307 19.80 1.38 4.98
CA ALA A 307 20.70 1.98 3.99
C ALA A 307 21.71 2.94 4.65
N ASP A 308 21.27 3.77 5.58
CA ASP A 308 22.12 4.68 6.35
C ASP A 308 23.19 3.92 7.17
N ASN A 309 22.82 2.82 7.80
CA ASN A 309 23.75 1.96 8.53
C ASN A 309 24.77 1.30 7.60
N LEU A 310 24.38 0.93 6.38
CA LEU A 310 25.28 0.31 5.39
C LEU A 310 26.26 1.33 4.78
N ILE A 311 25.87 2.59 4.66
CA ILE A 311 26.74 3.65 4.10
C ILE A 311 27.72 4.17 5.15
N LYS A 312 27.34 4.23 6.43
CA LYS A 312 28.14 4.80 7.52
C LYS A 312 29.03 3.79 8.24
N GLY A 313 28.75 2.48 8.07
CA GLY A 313 29.52 1.38 8.68
C GLY A 313 30.59 0.86 7.80
#